data_f8ee0ee0841684207cd21fb1b3a5e6fd
#
_entry.id   f8ee0ee0841684207cd21fb1b3a5e6fd
#
_cell.length_a   1.000
_cell.length_b   1.000
_cell.length_c   1.000
_cell.angle_alpha   90.00
_cell.angle_beta   90.00
_cell.angle_gamma   90.00
#
_symmetry.space_group_name_H-M   'P 1'
#
loop_
_entity.id
_entity.type
_entity.pdbx_description
1 polymer ?
#
loop_
_entity_poly.entity_id
_entity_poly.type
_entity_poly.pdbx_seq_one_letter_code
_entity_poly.pdbx_strand_id
1 'polypeptide(L)'
;MINTEKAYNLIKKNIFCIKKTNKVNIKKSIGLYLAEDIKSNINIPPQDNSAVDGFAINFSNHKKNLNKVYDIVYEINAGDIFKKKIKFNQCVKVSTGAHLPKHLDTVVMLEDVEFINKNQIKIKNLIKKKNVRKKGEDIKKGKIVLSRYNLIRPQEVGLLSSINKEEIKVLKNINIAVLSNGNELVNPGNLKKSHQIYDSNRFMLMELLNKPFIKLKDCGIIKDDFKAIKNKLLNLKNDYD
;
A
#
# COMPACT_ATOMS: atom_id res chain seq x y z
N MET A 1 42.65 -18.21 -7.58
CA MET A 1 41.24 -18.05 -7.12
C MET A 1 41.13 -16.75 -6.34
N ILE A 2 40.00 -16.04 -6.43
CA ILE A 2 39.66 -14.90 -5.57
C ILE A 2 38.90 -15.44 -4.38
N ASN A 3 39.02 -14.80 -3.19
CA ASN A 3 38.22 -15.14 -2.01
C ASN A 3 36.81 -14.58 -2.14
N THR A 4 35.90 -15.06 -1.30
CA THR A 4 34.45 -14.70 -1.31
C THR A 4 34.25 -13.20 -1.15
N GLU A 5 35.00 -12.55 -0.27
CA GLU A 5 34.88 -11.11 0.01
C GLU A 5 35.24 -10.27 -1.21
N LYS A 6 36.36 -10.62 -1.89
CA LYS A 6 36.78 -9.97 -3.13
C LYS A 6 35.77 -10.18 -4.26
N ALA A 7 35.19 -11.38 -4.36
CA ALA A 7 34.13 -11.67 -5.31
C ALA A 7 32.90 -10.81 -5.06
N TYR A 8 32.44 -10.73 -3.80
CA TYR A 8 31.31 -9.90 -3.40
C TYR A 8 31.53 -8.42 -3.73
N ASN A 9 32.70 -7.88 -3.41
CA ASN A 9 33.05 -6.50 -3.70
C ASN A 9 33.10 -6.19 -5.21
N LEU A 10 33.58 -7.12 -6.02
CA LEU A 10 33.55 -7.00 -7.49
C LEU A 10 32.12 -6.99 -8.03
N ILE A 11 31.25 -7.89 -7.54
CA ILE A 11 29.86 -7.94 -7.94
C ILE A 11 29.17 -6.60 -7.55
N LYS A 12 29.31 -6.17 -6.29
CA LYS A 12 28.71 -4.92 -5.79
C LYS A 12 29.15 -3.68 -6.59
N LYS A 13 30.43 -3.64 -7.02
CA LYS A 13 30.96 -2.54 -7.81
C LYS A 13 30.42 -2.49 -9.24
N ASN A 14 30.02 -3.65 -9.80
CA ASN A 14 29.58 -3.77 -11.18
C ASN A 14 28.05 -3.92 -11.34
N ILE A 15 27.28 -3.93 -10.23
CA ILE A 15 25.83 -3.91 -10.27
C ILE A 15 25.33 -2.48 -10.50
N PHE A 16 24.46 -2.29 -11.48
CA PHE A 16 23.82 -1.03 -11.79
C PHE A 16 22.33 -1.08 -11.47
N CYS A 17 21.83 -0.01 -10.85
CA CYS A 17 20.40 0.12 -10.63
C CYS A 17 19.64 0.20 -11.96
N ILE A 18 18.53 -0.51 -12.06
CA ILE A 18 17.62 -0.42 -13.19
C ILE A 18 17.03 0.99 -13.24
N LYS A 19 17.23 1.68 -14.36
CA LYS A 19 16.67 3.03 -14.60
C LYS A 19 15.41 2.98 -15.45
N LYS A 20 15.20 1.91 -16.23
CA LYS A 20 14.02 1.75 -17.08
C LYS A 20 12.77 1.53 -16.24
N THR A 21 11.67 2.14 -16.64
CA THR A 21 10.40 2.09 -15.91
C THR A 21 9.26 1.67 -16.83
N ASN A 22 8.22 1.07 -16.24
CA ASN A 22 6.96 0.76 -16.91
C ASN A 22 5.82 1.41 -16.13
N LYS A 23 4.77 1.82 -16.84
CA LYS A 23 3.50 2.23 -16.24
C LYS A 23 2.59 1.02 -16.14
N VAL A 24 2.06 0.77 -14.94
CA VAL A 24 1.20 -0.39 -14.68
C VAL A 24 -0.04 0.02 -13.88
N ASN A 25 -1.14 -0.69 -14.10
CA ASN A 25 -2.32 -0.57 -13.24
C ASN A 25 -2.00 -1.19 -11.87
N ILE A 26 -2.48 -0.56 -10.77
CA ILE A 26 -2.23 -1.02 -9.41
C ILE A 26 -2.66 -2.47 -9.15
N LYS A 27 -3.68 -2.97 -9.84
CA LYS A 27 -4.14 -4.37 -9.77
C LYS A 27 -3.08 -5.38 -10.24
N LYS A 28 -2.11 -4.94 -11.06
CA LYS A 28 -1.03 -5.77 -11.62
C LYS A 28 0.34 -5.39 -11.02
N SER A 29 0.38 -4.63 -9.95
CA SER A 29 1.62 -4.07 -9.41
C SER A 29 2.21 -4.85 -8.23
N ILE A 30 1.49 -5.81 -7.66
CA ILE A 30 1.96 -6.59 -6.49
C ILE A 30 3.28 -7.30 -6.84
N GLY A 31 4.24 -7.15 -5.91
CA GLY A 31 5.58 -7.72 -6.05
C GLY A 31 6.53 -6.91 -6.93
N LEU A 32 6.09 -5.78 -7.51
CA LEU A 32 6.94 -4.86 -8.26
C LEU A 32 7.46 -3.74 -7.34
N TYR A 33 8.48 -3.01 -7.79
CA TYR A 33 9.09 -1.90 -7.05
C TYR A 33 8.72 -0.55 -7.66
N LEU A 34 8.33 0.42 -6.84
CA LEU A 34 8.04 1.78 -7.27
C LEU A 34 9.26 2.46 -7.90
N ALA A 35 9.04 3.16 -9.02
CA ALA A 35 10.07 3.92 -9.71
C ALA A 35 10.11 5.41 -9.33
N GLU A 36 9.10 5.90 -8.60
CA GLU A 36 8.96 7.29 -8.19
C GLU A 36 8.26 7.40 -6.82
N ASP A 37 8.43 8.53 -6.14
CA ASP A 37 7.66 8.84 -4.94
C ASP A 37 6.20 9.10 -5.30
N ILE A 38 5.29 8.55 -4.52
CA ILE A 38 3.85 8.78 -4.66
C ILE A 38 3.40 9.81 -3.63
N LYS A 39 2.88 10.93 -4.11
CA LYS A 39 2.26 11.97 -3.29
C LYS A 39 0.75 11.85 -3.34
N SER A 40 0.10 12.04 -2.20
CA SER A 40 -1.36 12.12 -2.16
C SER A 40 -1.83 13.43 -2.79
N ASN A 41 -2.82 13.37 -3.68
CA ASN A 41 -3.50 14.53 -4.26
C ASN A 41 -4.74 14.96 -3.47
N ILE A 42 -5.11 14.22 -2.41
CA ILE A 42 -6.27 14.47 -1.55
C ILE A 42 -5.86 14.42 -0.08
N ASN A 43 -6.75 14.93 0.79
CA ASN A 43 -6.66 14.68 2.23
C ASN A 43 -7.47 13.41 2.59
N ILE A 44 -7.03 12.67 3.60
CA ILE A 44 -7.79 11.59 4.21
C ILE A 44 -7.84 11.83 5.73
N PRO A 45 -9.03 11.98 6.32
CA PRO A 45 -10.32 12.15 5.64
C PRO A 45 -10.39 13.46 4.85
N PRO A 46 -11.28 13.57 3.84
CA PRO A 46 -11.37 14.76 2.97
C PRO A 46 -11.92 15.99 3.69
N GLN A 47 -12.66 15.79 4.76
CA GLN A 47 -13.29 16.84 5.60
C GLN A 47 -13.34 16.35 7.05
N ASP A 48 -13.62 17.25 8.01
CA ASP A 48 -13.88 16.85 9.39
C ASP A 48 -15.09 15.92 9.43
N ASN A 49 -14.95 14.76 10.08
CA ASN A 49 -16.02 13.77 10.18
C ASN A 49 -16.15 13.19 11.59
N SER A 50 -17.25 12.52 11.85
CA SER A 50 -17.46 11.84 13.13
C SER A 50 -16.59 10.60 13.25
N ALA A 51 -15.94 10.43 14.40
CA ALA A 51 -15.20 9.22 14.74
C ALA A 51 -16.10 8.10 15.29
N VAL A 52 -17.32 8.42 15.69
CA VAL A 52 -18.26 7.52 16.38
C VAL A 52 -19.71 7.83 15.99
N ASP A 53 -20.62 6.93 16.29
CA ASP A 53 -22.06 7.20 16.25
C ASP A 53 -22.44 8.06 17.45
N GLY A 54 -23.31 9.07 17.25
CA GLY A 54 -23.69 9.97 18.34
C GLY A 54 -24.35 11.25 17.89
N PHE A 55 -24.18 12.31 18.69
CA PHE A 55 -24.81 13.61 18.49
C PHE A 55 -23.76 14.71 18.33
N ALA A 56 -23.76 15.36 17.16
CA ALA A 56 -22.87 16.47 16.86
C ALA A 56 -23.42 17.79 17.41
N ILE A 57 -22.57 18.52 18.13
CA ILE A 57 -22.89 19.81 18.76
C ILE A 57 -21.75 20.81 18.57
N ASN A 58 -22.04 22.07 18.87
CA ASN A 58 -21.02 23.10 19.09
C ASN A 58 -20.61 23.12 20.56
N PHE A 59 -19.33 22.86 20.86
CA PHE A 59 -18.85 22.79 22.24
C PHE A 59 -18.93 24.12 23.00
N SER A 60 -18.70 25.25 22.32
CA SER A 60 -18.82 26.56 22.95
C SER A 60 -20.26 26.87 23.36
N ASN A 61 -21.22 26.46 22.54
CA ASN A 61 -22.65 26.55 22.89
C ASN A 61 -22.97 25.62 24.06
N HIS A 62 -22.41 24.40 24.10
CA HIS A 62 -22.61 23.45 25.19
C HIS A 62 -22.21 24.04 26.55
N LYS A 63 -21.08 24.76 26.60
CA LYS A 63 -20.63 25.40 27.85
C LYS A 63 -21.65 26.40 28.40
N LYS A 64 -22.38 27.08 27.51
CA LYS A 64 -23.39 28.09 27.85
C LYS A 64 -24.80 27.52 28.07
N ASN A 65 -25.06 26.29 27.65
CA ASN A 65 -26.35 25.62 27.80
C ASN A 65 -26.44 25.01 29.22
N LEU A 66 -27.08 25.70 30.15
CA LEU A 66 -27.18 25.30 31.56
C LEU A 66 -27.87 23.96 31.73
N ASN A 67 -28.98 23.72 31.01
CA ASN A 67 -29.80 22.51 31.13
C ASN A 67 -29.21 21.30 30.41
N LYS A 68 -28.21 21.51 29.52
CA LYS A 68 -27.58 20.45 28.69
C LYS A 68 -28.57 19.65 27.83
N VAL A 69 -29.75 20.22 27.52
CA VAL A 69 -30.82 19.62 26.71
C VAL A 69 -30.73 20.12 25.29
N TYR A 70 -30.91 19.22 24.33
CA TYR A 70 -30.80 19.49 22.89
C TYR A 70 -31.96 18.87 22.12
N ASP A 71 -32.49 19.62 21.16
CA ASP A 71 -33.41 19.12 20.14
C ASP A 71 -32.65 18.44 19.02
N ILE A 72 -33.02 17.21 18.67
CA ILE A 72 -32.51 16.47 17.55
C ILE A 72 -33.23 16.97 16.30
N VAL A 73 -32.52 17.72 15.44
CA VAL A 73 -33.16 18.36 14.28
C VAL A 73 -32.91 17.67 12.95
N TYR A 74 -31.84 16.89 12.87
CA TYR A 74 -31.45 16.16 11.66
C TYR A 74 -30.71 14.90 12.03
N GLU A 75 -30.62 13.98 11.03
CA GLU A 75 -29.72 12.85 11.01
C GLU A 75 -28.82 12.94 9.78
N ILE A 76 -27.51 12.73 9.95
CA ILE A 76 -26.51 12.77 8.87
C ILE A 76 -25.77 11.44 8.88
N ASN A 77 -25.88 10.71 7.79
CA ASN A 77 -25.14 9.46 7.60
C ASN A 77 -23.85 9.68 6.81
N ALA A 78 -22.97 8.68 6.83
CA ALA A 78 -21.76 8.71 5.99
C ALA A 78 -22.16 8.84 4.51
N GLY A 79 -21.55 9.82 3.82
CA GLY A 79 -21.87 10.14 2.42
C GLY A 79 -22.89 11.25 2.23
N ASP A 80 -23.65 11.63 3.26
CA ASP A 80 -24.63 12.70 3.18
C ASP A 80 -23.97 14.09 3.11
N ILE A 81 -24.66 15.02 2.43
CA ILE A 81 -24.29 16.44 2.38
C ILE A 81 -25.24 17.25 3.22
N PHE A 82 -24.73 17.88 4.27
CA PHE A 82 -25.52 18.73 5.17
C PHE A 82 -25.10 20.21 5.06
N LYS A 83 -26.05 21.10 4.77
CA LYS A 83 -25.79 22.55 4.54
C LYS A 83 -26.54 23.50 5.48
N LYS A 84 -27.39 22.96 6.37
CA LYS A 84 -28.23 23.80 7.23
C LYS A 84 -27.45 24.31 8.45
N LYS A 85 -27.88 25.44 9.01
CA LYS A 85 -27.36 25.96 10.28
C LYS A 85 -28.10 25.35 11.44
N ILE A 86 -27.41 25.06 12.53
CA ILE A 86 -27.95 24.50 13.78
C ILE A 86 -28.01 25.61 14.81
N LYS A 87 -29.13 25.74 15.49
CA LYS A 87 -29.37 26.73 16.58
C LYS A 87 -28.64 26.32 17.88
N PHE A 88 -28.66 27.21 18.85
CA PHE A 88 -27.91 27.09 20.10
C PHE A 88 -28.18 25.78 20.88
N ASN A 89 -29.45 25.39 21.02
CA ASN A 89 -29.88 24.19 21.75
C ASN A 89 -30.24 23.00 20.84
N GLN A 90 -29.71 22.97 19.63
CA GLN A 90 -29.97 21.91 18.67
C GLN A 90 -28.73 21.03 18.49
N CYS A 91 -28.95 19.76 18.20
CA CYS A 91 -27.93 18.80 17.81
C CYS A 91 -28.31 18.02 16.55
N VAL A 92 -27.38 17.33 15.99
CA VAL A 92 -27.55 16.46 14.82
C VAL A 92 -27.10 15.07 15.19
N LYS A 93 -27.97 14.08 14.98
CA LYS A 93 -27.57 12.68 15.07
C LYS A 93 -26.63 12.37 13.91
N VAL A 94 -25.51 11.73 14.17
CA VAL A 94 -24.48 11.42 13.17
C VAL A 94 -24.03 9.98 13.28
N SER A 95 -23.80 9.35 12.13
CA SER A 95 -23.11 8.06 12.06
C SER A 95 -21.60 8.24 11.93
N THR A 96 -20.84 7.21 12.28
CA THR A 96 -19.40 7.15 12.08
C THR A 96 -19.04 7.46 10.61
N GLY A 97 -18.08 8.35 10.40
CA GLY A 97 -17.67 8.80 9.07
C GLY A 97 -18.54 9.91 8.46
N ALA A 98 -19.67 10.27 9.08
CA ALA A 98 -20.52 11.37 8.62
C ALA A 98 -19.77 12.70 8.64
N HIS A 99 -19.89 13.49 7.56
CA HIS A 99 -19.30 14.81 7.45
C HIS A 99 -19.91 15.78 8.46
N LEU A 100 -19.07 16.49 9.20
CA LEU A 100 -19.51 17.48 10.18
C LEU A 100 -19.51 18.89 9.57
N PRO A 101 -20.64 19.64 9.69
CA PRO A 101 -20.67 21.05 9.39
C PRO A 101 -19.62 21.84 10.19
N LYS A 102 -19.00 22.85 9.60
CA LYS A 102 -17.88 23.60 10.21
C LYS A 102 -18.15 24.18 11.61
N HIS A 103 -19.41 24.43 11.94
CA HIS A 103 -19.81 24.99 13.23
C HIS A 103 -20.07 23.92 14.31
N LEU A 104 -20.03 22.63 13.95
CA LEU A 104 -20.12 21.51 14.88
C LEU A 104 -18.72 20.91 15.06
N ASP A 105 -18.24 20.87 16.28
CA ASP A 105 -16.84 20.56 16.58
C ASP A 105 -16.66 19.45 17.62
N THR A 106 -17.77 18.82 18.00
CA THR A 106 -17.80 17.78 19.04
C THR A 106 -18.90 16.78 18.74
N VAL A 107 -18.62 15.50 18.88
CA VAL A 107 -19.61 14.43 18.83
C VAL A 107 -19.68 13.75 20.21
N VAL A 108 -20.87 13.71 20.77
CA VAL A 108 -21.19 13.02 22.02
C VAL A 108 -21.69 11.62 21.65
N MET A 109 -21.11 10.59 22.24
CA MET A 109 -21.49 9.19 21.99
C MET A 109 -22.92 8.92 22.47
N LEU A 110 -23.55 7.91 21.90
CA LEU A 110 -24.92 7.49 22.32
C LEU A 110 -24.99 7.13 23.81
N GLU A 111 -23.91 6.57 24.34
CA GLU A 111 -23.81 6.14 25.74
C GLU A 111 -23.66 7.31 26.72
N ASP A 112 -23.20 8.48 26.25
CA ASP A 112 -23.02 9.69 27.05
C ASP A 112 -24.26 10.59 27.09
N VAL A 113 -25.39 10.18 26.51
CA VAL A 113 -26.65 10.92 26.49
C VAL A 113 -27.77 10.18 27.20
N GLU A 114 -28.77 10.94 27.57
CA GLU A 114 -30.07 10.44 28.08
C GLU A 114 -31.18 10.94 27.16
N PHE A 115 -31.99 10.04 26.64
CA PHE A 115 -33.17 10.41 25.84
C PHE A 115 -34.30 10.90 26.75
N ILE A 116 -34.66 12.16 26.61
CA ILE A 116 -35.85 12.72 27.28
C ILE A 116 -37.11 12.26 26.55
N ASN A 117 -37.05 12.29 25.21
CA ASN A 117 -38.08 11.77 24.31
C ASN A 117 -37.47 11.46 22.95
N LYS A 118 -38.32 11.10 21.96
CA LYS A 118 -37.83 10.74 20.58
C LYS A 118 -37.01 11.83 19.89
N ASN A 119 -37.22 13.10 20.24
CA ASN A 119 -36.62 14.25 19.57
C ASN A 119 -35.71 15.07 20.49
N GLN A 120 -35.49 14.65 21.72
CA GLN A 120 -34.68 15.41 22.68
C GLN A 120 -33.75 14.52 23.48
N ILE A 121 -32.51 15.00 23.66
CA ILE A 121 -31.51 14.38 24.50
C ILE A 121 -30.97 15.35 25.54
N LYS A 122 -30.50 14.79 26.64
CA LYS A 122 -29.70 15.48 27.65
C LYS A 122 -28.29 14.89 27.67
N ILE A 123 -27.27 15.73 27.58
CA ILE A 123 -25.87 15.30 27.65
C ILE A 123 -25.46 15.19 29.12
N LYS A 124 -25.00 14.00 29.54
CA LYS A 124 -24.63 13.71 30.93
C LYS A 124 -23.30 14.34 31.30
N ASN A 125 -22.25 13.97 30.59
CA ASN A 125 -20.88 14.40 30.89
C ASN A 125 -20.11 14.76 29.59
N LEU A 126 -19.76 16.04 29.45
CA LEU A 126 -18.90 16.50 28.37
C LEU A 126 -17.95 17.60 28.87
N ILE A 127 -16.71 17.25 29.09
CA ILE A 127 -15.70 18.17 29.66
C ILE A 127 -14.91 18.86 28.55
N LYS A 128 -14.68 18.20 27.41
CA LYS A 128 -13.83 18.68 26.31
C LYS A 128 -14.36 18.26 24.94
N LYS A 129 -13.88 18.92 23.88
CA LYS A 129 -14.10 18.50 22.49
C LYS A 129 -13.58 17.10 22.27
N LYS A 130 -14.35 16.25 21.62
CA LYS A 130 -14.00 14.85 21.33
C LYS A 130 -14.66 14.30 20.08
N ASN A 131 -14.17 13.15 19.65
CA ASN A 131 -14.77 12.28 18.64
C ASN A 131 -14.95 12.92 17.25
N VAL A 132 -14.10 13.87 16.88
CA VAL A 132 -14.06 14.48 15.56
C VAL A 132 -12.71 14.21 14.92
N ARG A 133 -12.69 13.49 13.81
CA ARG A 133 -11.51 13.29 12.99
C ARG A 133 -11.32 14.49 12.09
N LYS A 134 -10.12 15.03 12.09
CA LYS A 134 -9.81 16.25 11.35
C LYS A 134 -9.46 15.95 9.89
N LYS A 135 -9.84 16.86 9.00
CA LYS A 135 -9.43 16.83 7.59
C LYS A 135 -7.93 16.62 7.47
N GLY A 136 -7.55 15.55 6.74
CA GLY A 136 -6.14 15.22 6.51
C GLY A 136 -5.40 14.68 7.74
N GLU A 137 -6.13 14.17 8.73
CA GLU A 137 -5.54 13.59 9.94
C GLU A 137 -4.66 12.39 9.62
N ASP A 138 -5.10 11.49 8.73
CA ASP A 138 -4.32 10.32 8.30
C ASP A 138 -3.32 10.71 7.20
N ILE A 139 -3.81 11.38 6.15
CA ILE A 139 -2.99 11.76 4.99
C ILE A 139 -3.31 13.19 4.57
N LYS A 140 -2.30 14.04 4.59
CA LYS A 140 -2.39 15.42 4.06
C LYS A 140 -2.08 15.44 2.56
N LYS A 141 -2.87 16.18 1.79
CA LYS A 141 -2.60 16.46 0.38
C LYS A 141 -1.17 16.98 0.19
N GLY A 142 -0.44 16.45 -0.80
CA GLY A 142 0.94 16.82 -1.13
C GLY A 142 2.01 16.02 -0.36
N LYS A 143 1.65 15.26 0.67
CA LYS A 143 2.61 14.41 1.39
C LYS A 143 2.96 13.16 0.59
N ILE A 144 4.22 12.73 0.67
CA ILE A 144 4.68 11.45 0.15
C ILE A 144 4.07 10.35 1.04
N VAL A 145 3.36 9.42 0.41
CA VAL A 145 2.72 8.27 1.06
C VAL A 145 3.45 6.95 0.79
N LEU A 146 4.15 6.87 -0.33
CA LEU A 146 5.05 5.77 -0.66
C LEU A 146 6.30 6.34 -1.33
N SER A 147 7.45 5.84 -0.93
CA SER A 147 8.73 6.29 -1.49
C SER A 147 9.16 5.40 -2.68
N ARG A 148 9.96 5.97 -3.56
CA ARG A 148 10.66 5.24 -4.61
C ARG A 148 11.36 4.02 -4.03
N TYR A 149 11.40 2.94 -4.79
CA TYR A 149 11.94 1.62 -4.42
C TYR A 149 11.13 0.85 -3.37
N ASN A 150 10.00 1.34 -2.90
CA ASN A 150 9.11 0.52 -2.08
C ASN A 150 8.58 -0.66 -2.89
N LEU A 151 8.61 -1.85 -2.29
CA LEU A 151 7.92 -3.04 -2.79
C LEU A 151 6.41 -2.84 -2.66
N ILE A 152 5.67 -3.10 -3.73
CA ILE A 152 4.21 -3.05 -3.71
C ILE A 152 3.66 -4.36 -3.16
N ARG A 153 3.03 -4.30 -2.00
CA ARG A 153 2.30 -5.38 -1.34
C ARG A 153 0.80 -5.07 -1.35
N PRO A 154 -0.08 -5.96 -0.92
CA PRO A 154 -1.52 -5.69 -0.88
C PRO A 154 -1.91 -4.40 -0.14
N GLN A 155 -1.24 -4.07 0.98
CA GLN A 155 -1.50 -2.85 1.74
C GLN A 155 -1.12 -1.58 0.97
N GLU A 156 -0.05 -1.59 0.17
CA GLU A 156 0.31 -0.46 -0.70
C GLU A 156 -0.72 -0.28 -1.81
N VAL A 157 -1.30 -1.35 -2.34
CA VAL A 157 -2.42 -1.28 -3.30
C VAL A 157 -3.65 -0.64 -2.65
N GLY A 158 -3.98 -1.01 -1.41
CA GLY A 158 -5.05 -0.38 -0.64
C GLY A 158 -4.83 1.11 -0.45
N LEU A 159 -3.62 1.50 -0.06
CA LEU A 159 -3.23 2.90 0.11
C LEU A 159 -3.32 3.69 -1.21
N LEU A 160 -2.81 3.13 -2.31
CA LEU A 160 -2.89 3.75 -3.64
C LEU A 160 -4.35 3.96 -4.08
N SER A 161 -5.20 2.95 -3.83
CA SER A 161 -6.64 3.04 -4.12
C SER A 161 -7.31 4.15 -3.30
N SER A 162 -6.98 4.28 -2.01
CA SER A 162 -7.57 5.29 -1.12
C SER A 162 -7.26 6.73 -1.53
N ILE A 163 -6.15 6.95 -2.24
CA ILE A 163 -5.76 8.26 -2.79
C ILE A 163 -6.10 8.43 -4.28
N ASN A 164 -6.94 7.53 -4.83
CA ASN A 164 -7.39 7.54 -6.23
C ASN A 164 -6.23 7.44 -7.25
N LYS A 165 -5.24 6.58 -6.97
CA LYS A 165 -4.18 6.22 -7.93
C LYS A 165 -4.53 4.90 -8.58
N GLU A 166 -4.83 4.93 -9.87
CA GLU A 166 -5.12 3.75 -10.67
C GLU A 166 -3.86 3.18 -11.33
N GLU A 167 -2.93 4.05 -11.71
CA GLU A 167 -1.70 3.69 -12.39
C GLU A 167 -0.48 4.31 -11.70
N ILE A 168 0.61 3.56 -11.69
CA ILE A 168 1.89 3.94 -11.09
C ILE A 168 3.05 3.58 -12.01
N LYS A 169 4.18 4.25 -11.85
CA LYS A 169 5.44 3.85 -12.47
C LYS A 169 6.19 2.88 -11.57
N VAL A 170 6.56 1.75 -12.14
CA VAL A 170 7.37 0.72 -11.49
C VAL A 170 8.67 0.52 -12.26
N LEU A 171 9.70 0.00 -11.59
CA LEU A 171 10.93 -0.42 -12.26
C LEU A 171 10.62 -1.53 -13.26
N LYS A 172 11.31 -1.52 -14.38
CA LYS A 172 11.22 -2.61 -15.37
C LYS A 172 11.71 -3.92 -14.75
N ASN A 173 11.08 -5.02 -15.11
CA ASN A 173 11.52 -6.34 -14.69
C ASN A 173 12.95 -6.61 -15.14
N ILE A 174 13.69 -7.37 -14.33
CA ILE A 174 14.99 -7.92 -14.67
C ILE A 174 14.78 -9.17 -15.51
N ASN A 175 15.53 -9.30 -16.61
CA ASN A 175 15.55 -10.53 -17.41
C ASN A 175 16.75 -11.37 -16.95
N ILE A 176 16.52 -12.58 -16.48
CA ILE A 176 17.57 -13.49 -16.01
C ILE A 176 17.50 -14.79 -16.78
N ALA A 177 18.66 -15.20 -17.32
CA ALA A 177 18.86 -16.53 -17.89
C ALA A 177 19.63 -17.39 -16.90
N VAL A 178 19.13 -18.59 -16.58
CA VAL A 178 19.81 -19.59 -15.75
C VAL A 178 20.22 -20.77 -16.61
N LEU A 179 21.47 -21.16 -16.50
CA LEU A 179 21.98 -22.33 -17.18
C LEU A 179 22.97 -23.10 -16.27
N SER A 180 23.07 -24.40 -16.44
CA SER A 180 24.08 -25.22 -15.82
C SER A 180 25.10 -25.64 -16.87
N ASN A 181 26.37 -25.85 -16.48
CA ASN A 181 27.37 -26.47 -17.33
C ASN A 181 27.98 -27.69 -16.64
N GLY A 182 28.22 -28.74 -17.40
CA GLY A 182 28.82 -29.98 -16.92
C GLY A 182 28.44 -31.16 -17.81
N ASN A 183 29.42 -31.98 -18.13
CA ASN A 183 29.23 -33.21 -18.91
C ASN A 183 28.56 -34.33 -18.06
N GLU A 184 28.67 -34.22 -16.74
CA GLU A 184 28.08 -35.13 -15.76
C GLU A 184 26.63 -34.88 -15.50
N LEU A 185 26.09 -33.68 -15.87
CA LEU A 185 24.74 -33.26 -15.49
C LEU A 185 23.66 -33.88 -16.37
N VAL A 186 22.59 -34.31 -15.74
CA VAL A 186 21.38 -34.81 -16.38
C VAL A 186 20.13 -34.15 -15.78
N ASN A 187 19.14 -33.83 -16.59
CA ASN A 187 17.88 -33.33 -16.08
C ASN A 187 17.15 -34.39 -15.23
N PRO A 188 16.53 -34.00 -14.12
CA PRO A 188 15.61 -34.87 -13.39
C PRO A 188 14.54 -35.47 -14.32
N GLY A 189 14.21 -36.74 -14.07
CA GLY A 189 13.27 -37.50 -14.91
C GLY A 189 13.93 -38.26 -16.06
N ASN A 190 15.16 -37.96 -16.44
CA ASN A 190 15.91 -38.75 -17.44
C ASN A 190 16.77 -39.86 -16.80
N LEU A 191 17.00 -40.92 -17.56
CA LEU A 191 17.92 -41.96 -17.12
C LEU A 191 19.36 -41.41 -17.11
N LYS A 192 20.10 -41.67 -16.03
CA LYS A 192 21.48 -41.28 -15.86
C LYS A 192 22.40 -42.51 -15.84
N LYS A 193 23.61 -42.34 -16.34
CA LYS A 193 24.71 -43.32 -16.22
C LYS A 193 25.34 -43.23 -14.81
N SER A 194 26.14 -44.21 -14.45
CA SER A 194 26.76 -44.31 -13.11
C SER A 194 27.65 -43.11 -12.75
N HIS A 195 28.30 -42.51 -13.72
CA HIS A 195 29.17 -41.32 -13.57
C HIS A 195 28.42 -39.96 -13.69
N GLN A 196 27.10 -39.94 -13.87
CA GLN A 196 26.32 -38.75 -14.03
C GLN A 196 25.56 -38.45 -12.75
N ILE A 197 25.23 -37.19 -12.54
CA ILE A 197 24.40 -36.65 -11.43
C ILE A 197 23.25 -35.83 -11.96
N TYR A 198 22.19 -35.74 -11.18
CA TYR A 198 21.07 -34.85 -11.55
C TYR A 198 21.38 -33.38 -11.26
N ASP A 199 20.98 -32.50 -12.18
CA ASP A 199 21.09 -31.06 -12.03
C ASP A 199 20.07 -30.54 -11.02
N SER A 200 20.50 -30.38 -9.78
CA SER A 200 19.66 -29.84 -8.69
C SER A 200 19.80 -28.33 -8.55
N ASN A 201 20.99 -27.77 -8.82
CA ASN A 201 21.29 -26.36 -8.58
C ASN A 201 20.49 -25.41 -9.49
N ARG A 202 20.35 -25.75 -10.77
CA ARG A 202 19.57 -24.93 -11.69
C ARG A 202 18.11 -24.82 -11.27
N PHE A 203 17.49 -25.93 -10.88
CA PHE A 203 16.11 -25.94 -10.41
C PHE A 203 15.94 -25.13 -9.12
N MET A 204 16.86 -25.30 -8.17
CA MET A 204 16.87 -24.49 -6.95
C MET A 204 16.99 -22.97 -7.26
N LEU A 205 17.90 -22.59 -8.14
CA LEU A 205 18.08 -21.19 -8.56
C LEU A 205 16.86 -20.64 -9.29
N MET A 206 16.22 -21.45 -10.14
CA MET A 206 14.99 -21.08 -10.82
C MET A 206 13.89 -20.71 -9.81
N GLU A 207 13.69 -21.52 -8.77
CA GLU A 207 12.68 -21.22 -7.74
C GLU A 207 13.06 -20.05 -6.84
N LEU A 208 14.32 -19.88 -6.49
CA LEU A 208 14.79 -18.70 -5.73
C LEU A 208 14.57 -17.40 -6.49
N LEU A 209 14.73 -17.42 -7.80
CA LEU A 209 14.58 -16.27 -8.70
C LEU A 209 13.16 -16.09 -9.23
N ASN A 210 12.22 -16.97 -8.92
CA ASN A 210 10.81 -16.86 -9.31
C ASN A 210 10.11 -15.73 -8.53
N LYS A 211 10.32 -14.49 -8.98
CA LYS A 211 9.75 -13.27 -8.36
C LYS A 211 8.99 -12.45 -9.40
N PRO A 212 7.93 -11.72 -9.00
CA PRO A 212 7.11 -10.93 -9.93
C PRO A 212 7.89 -9.90 -10.76
N PHE A 213 9.02 -9.42 -10.26
CA PHE A 213 9.89 -8.45 -10.94
C PHE A 213 11.01 -9.11 -11.76
N ILE A 214 11.05 -10.43 -11.88
CA ILE A 214 12.02 -11.17 -12.66
C ILE A 214 11.33 -11.88 -13.82
N LYS A 215 11.85 -11.70 -15.03
CA LYS A 215 11.54 -12.53 -16.18
C LYS A 215 12.63 -13.59 -16.31
N LEU A 216 12.28 -14.80 -15.94
CA LEU A 216 13.22 -15.91 -15.81
C LEU A 216 13.17 -16.82 -17.03
N LYS A 217 14.34 -17.20 -17.54
CA LYS A 217 14.51 -18.16 -18.63
C LYS A 217 15.40 -19.32 -18.21
N ASP A 218 14.87 -20.53 -18.26
CA ASP A 218 15.67 -21.74 -18.19
C ASP A 218 16.38 -21.98 -19.52
N CYS A 219 17.71 -21.97 -19.49
CA CYS A 219 18.57 -22.22 -20.65
C CYS A 219 19.14 -23.64 -20.69
N GLY A 220 18.74 -24.50 -19.75
CA GLY A 220 19.11 -25.91 -19.72
C GLY A 220 20.58 -26.18 -19.32
N ILE A 221 21.05 -27.36 -19.69
CA ILE A 221 22.40 -27.81 -19.45
C ILE A 221 23.23 -27.59 -20.73
N ILE A 222 24.41 -27.03 -20.58
CA ILE A 222 25.40 -26.88 -21.65
C ILE A 222 26.61 -27.79 -21.36
N LYS A 223 27.19 -28.34 -22.37
CA LYS A 223 28.45 -29.15 -22.24
C LYS A 223 29.58 -28.25 -21.72
N ASP A 224 30.47 -28.85 -20.96
CA ASP A 224 31.70 -28.22 -20.46
C ASP A 224 32.71 -28.04 -21.59
N ASP A 225 32.35 -27.15 -22.54
CA ASP A 225 33.14 -26.77 -23.71
C ASP A 225 33.20 -25.25 -23.79
N PHE A 226 34.41 -24.70 -23.84
CA PHE A 226 34.63 -23.25 -23.81
C PHE A 226 33.94 -22.52 -24.97
N LYS A 227 33.96 -23.09 -26.19
CA LYS A 227 33.34 -22.46 -27.36
C LYS A 227 31.80 -22.45 -27.23
N ALA A 228 31.24 -23.57 -26.77
CA ALA A 228 29.79 -23.70 -26.55
C ALA A 228 29.32 -22.71 -25.49
N ILE A 229 29.98 -22.62 -24.34
CA ILE A 229 29.67 -21.67 -23.24
C ILE A 229 29.80 -20.24 -23.75
N LYS A 230 30.92 -19.88 -24.39
CA LYS A 230 31.14 -18.53 -24.94
C LYS A 230 30.04 -18.12 -25.92
N ASN A 231 29.72 -18.99 -26.88
CA ASN A 231 28.68 -18.69 -27.87
C ASN A 231 27.31 -18.55 -27.23
N LYS A 232 26.97 -19.39 -26.25
CA LYS A 232 25.71 -19.27 -25.49
C LYS A 232 25.62 -17.95 -24.75
N LEU A 233 26.65 -17.54 -24.03
CA LEU A 233 26.70 -16.27 -23.29
C LEU A 233 26.62 -15.07 -24.25
N LEU A 234 27.29 -15.11 -25.39
CA LEU A 234 27.22 -14.05 -26.41
C LEU A 234 25.78 -13.90 -26.96
N ASN A 235 25.10 -15.02 -27.19
CA ASN A 235 23.71 -15.01 -27.67
C ASN A 235 22.73 -14.47 -26.61
N LEU A 236 23.03 -14.67 -25.33
CA LEU A 236 22.17 -14.18 -24.22
C LEU A 236 22.45 -12.71 -23.84
N LYS A 237 23.63 -12.20 -24.12
CA LYS A 237 24.15 -10.91 -23.66
C LYS A 237 23.23 -9.72 -23.91
N ASN A 238 22.49 -9.71 -25.00
CA ASN A 238 21.66 -8.55 -25.38
C ASN A 238 20.21 -8.60 -24.84
N ASP A 239 19.76 -9.77 -24.41
CA ASP A 239 18.37 -10.02 -24.01
C ASP A 239 18.20 -10.10 -22.47
N TYR A 240 19.30 -10.30 -21.76
CA TYR A 240 19.31 -10.50 -20.31
C TYR A 240 20.22 -9.46 -19.60
N ASP A 241 19.83 -9.13 -18.37
CA ASP A 241 20.52 -8.14 -17.52
C ASP A 241 21.70 -8.81 -16.68
#